data_8f6af4a02c5c357639a6961bb99fa63d
#
_entry.id   8f6af4a02c5c357639a6961bb99fa63d
#
_cell.length_a   1.000
_cell.length_b   1.000
_cell.length_c   1.000
_cell.angle_alpha   90.00
_cell.angle_beta   90.00
_cell.angle_gamma   90.00
#
_symmetry.space_group_name_H-M   'P 1'
#
loop_
_entity.id
_entity.type
_entity.pdbx_description
1 polymer ?
#
loop_
_entity_poly.entity_id
_entity_poly.type
_entity_poly.pdbx_seq_one_letter_code
_entity_poly.pdbx_strand_id
1 'polypeptide(L)'
;IDDIQFLAGKEKSQEEFFHTFNVLIESGSQIIITSDKYPKEIKGLEERLRSRFGWGLTVSIDPPEMETSVAILLVKAELESFDLPEDVAFFICENIRSNVRELEGALRKIIATSRFTGVSPSVDMARDCLKDLLSLQSRTLTTASIQKTVAEYYNIRVSDLHSKKRSRSITR
;
A
#
# COMPACT_ATOMS: atom_id res chain seq x y z
N ILE A 1 -5.47 -7.61 18.84
CA ILE A 1 -4.03 -7.30 18.75
C ILE A 1 -3.74 -6.95 17.32
N ASP A 2 -3.20 -5.78 17.13
CA ASP A 2 -2.90 -5.25 15.80
C ASP A 2 -1.41 -5.42 15.48
N ASP A 3 -1.11 -5.73 14.22
CA ASP A 3 0.24 -5.80 13.69
C ASP A 3 1.19 -6.74 14.46
N ILE A 4 0.81 -8.01 14.61
CA ILE A 4 1.56 -9.00 15.39
C ILE A 4 3.00 -9.23 14.88
N GLN A 5 3.30 -8.89 13.61
CA GLN A 5 4.64 -8.97 13.05
C GLN A 5 5.67 -8.10 13.81
N PHE A 6 5.23 -7.09 14.55
CA PHE A 6 6.14 -6.28 15.40
C PHE A 6 6.68 -7.02 16.62
N LEU A 7 6.17 -8.20 16.96
CA LEU A 7 6.78 -9.09 17.95
C LEU A 7 7.96 -9.88 17.38
N ALA A 8 8.13 -9.93 16.06
CA ALA A 8 9.20 -10.68 15.43
C ALA A 8 10.59 -10.27 15.96
N GLY A 9 11.40 -11.27 16.36
CA GLY A 9 12.74 -11.04 16.92
C GLY A 9 12.77 -10.53 18.37
N LYS A 10 11.61 -10.38 19.04
CA LYS A 10 11.52 -9.94 20.44
C LYS A 10 11.18 -11.12 21.36
N GLU A 11 12.15 -11.99 21.62
CA GLU A 11 11.96 -13.25 22.33
C GLU A 11 11.17 -13.11 23.64
N LYS A 12 11.58 -12.20 24.55
CA LYS A 12 10.88 -11.98 25.82
C LYS A 12 9.43 -11.54 25.65
N SER A 13 9.16 -10.66 24.67
CA SER A 13 7.79 -10.21 24.39
C SER A 13 6.95 -11.33 23.78
N GLN A 14 7.54 -12.20 22.98
CA GLN A 14 6.86 -13.37 22.44
C GLN A 14 6.53 -14.39 23.53
N GLU A 15 7.42 -14.58 24.50
CA GLU A 15 7.20 -15.48 25.63
C GLU A 15 6.03 -14.99 26.49
N GLU A 16 6.03 -13.73 26.92
CA GLU A 16 4.93 -13.14 27.69
C GLU A 16 3.61 -13.16 26.93
N PHE A 17 3.68 -12.86 25.64
CA PHE A 17 2.52 -12.92 24.77
C PHE A 17 1.96 -14.34 24.66
N PHE A 18 2.81 -15.35 24.53
CA PHE A 18 2.40 -16.76 24.48
C PHE A 18 1.66 -17.18 25.73
N HIS A 19 2.12 -16.77 26.92
CA HIS A 19 1.42 -17.05 28.17
C HIS A 19 0.05 -16.37 28.23
N THR A 20 -0.02 -15.08 27.88
CA THR A 20 -1.28 -14.34 27.83
C THR A 20 -2.25 -14.96 26.83
N PHE A 21 -1.77 -15.36 25.66
CA PHE A 21 -2.57 -15.99 24.61
C PHE A 21 -3.18 -17.30 25.09
N ASN A 22 -2.40 -18.15 25.79
CA ASN A 22 -2.92 -19.41 26.33
C ASN A 22 -4.00 -19.18 27.39
N VAL A 23 -3.79 -18.25 28.32
CA VAL A 23 -4.79 -17.90 29.36
C VAL A 23 -6.10 -17.43 28.71
N LEU A 24 -6.01 -16.61 27.66
CA LEU A 24 -7.19 -16.14 26.93
C LEU A 24 -7.93 -17.27 26.21
N ILE A 25 -7.21 -18.22 25.62
CA ILE A 25 -7.83 -19.39 24.99
C ILE A 25 -8.51 -20.28 26.04
N GLU A 26 -7.83 -20.55 27.14
CA GLU A 26 -8.37 -21.38 28.24
C GLU A 26 -9.62 -20.75 28.88
N SER A 27 -9.68 -19.42 28.93
CA SER A 27 -10.87 -18.70 29.42
C SER A 27 -12.00 -18.60 28.36
N GLY A 28 -11.82 -19.15 27.15
CA GLY A 28 -12.79 -19.06 26.05
C GLY A 28 -12.96 -17.67 25.49
N SER A 29 -11.97 -16.78 25.66
CA SER A 29 -12.01 -15.41 25.17
C SER A 29 -11.83 -15.37 23.66
N GLN A 30 -12.55 -14.46 22.98
CA GLN A 30 -12.34 -14.19 21.55
C GLN A 30 -11.05 -13.41 21.35
N ILE A 31 -10.16 -13.94 20.50
CA ILE A 31 -8.90 -13.29 20.14
C ILE A 31 -8.94 -12.92 18.65
N ILE A 32 -8.65 -11.66 18.34
CA ILE A 32 -8.50 -11.16 16.98
C ILE A 32 -7.07 -10.64 16.84
N ILE A 33 -6.38 -11.11 15.81
CA ILE A 33 -4.99 -10.75 15.52
C ILE A 33 -4.92 -10.27 14.07
N THR A 34 -4.25 -9.15 13.82
CA THR A 34 -3.96 -8.69 12.48
C THR A 34 -2.47 -8.81 12.15
N SER A 35 -2.14 -8.93 10.87
CA SER A 35 -0.77 -9.00 10.37
C SER A 35 -0.72 -8.58 8.90
N ASP A 36 0.39 -8.05 8.46
CA ASP A 36 0.70 -7.77 7.05
C ASP A 36 1.17 -9.01 6.28
N LYS A 37 1.38 -10.15 6.97
CA LYS A 37 1.88 -11.41 6.42
C LYS A 37 1.15 -12.60 7.04
N TYR A 38 1.11 -13.68 6.30
CA TYR A 38 0.66 -14.95 6.88
C TYR A 38 1.60 -15.37 8.03
N PRO A 39 1.07 -16.02 9.09
CA PRO A 39 1.88 -16.44 10.25
C PRO A 39 3.14 -17.22 9.88
N LYS A 40 3.08 -18.04 8.82
CA LYS A 40 4.21 -18.83 8.32
C LYS A 40 5.32 -18.00 7.67
N GLU A 41 5.01 -16.78 7.23
CA GLU A 41 5.92 -15.88 6.52
C GLU A 41 6.61 -14.89 7.46
N ILE A 42 6.14 -14.78 8.71
CA ILE A 42 6.73 -13.87 9.70
C ILE A 42 8.07 -14.44 10.18
N LYS A 43 9.17 -13.92 9.63
CA LYS A 43 10.51 -14.30 10.07
C LYS A 43 10.77 -13.77 11.49
N GLY A 44 11.36 -14.61 12.36
CA GLY A 44 11.64 -14.24 13.75
C GLY A 44 10.44 -14.37 14.70
N LEU A 45 9.34 -14.95 14.24
CA LEU A 45 8.26 -15.41 15.10
C LEU A 45 8.56 -16.84 15.56
N GLU A 46 8.43 -17.11 16.87
CA GLU A 46 8.64 -18.44 17.45
C GLU A 46 7.64 -19.47 16.89
N GLU A 47 8.12 -20.70 16.70
CA GLU A 47 7.33 -21.79 16.10
C GLU A 47 6.06 -22.10 16.90
N ARG A 48 6.12 -22.01 18.23
CA ARG A 48 4.95 -22.22 19.11
C ARG A 48 3.85 -21.19 18.88
N LEU A 49 4.19 -19.90 18.65
CA LEU A 49 3.23 -18.85 18.30
C LEU A 49 2.70 -19.02 16.88
N ARG A 50 3.60 -19.31 15.93
CA ARG A 50 3.26 -19.56 14.52
C ARG A 50 2.25 -20.69 14.37
N SER A 51 2.45 -21.80 15.10
CA SER A 51 1.53 -22.94 15.14
C SER A 51 0.17 -22.56 15.71
N ARG A 52 0.14 -21.79 16.80
CA ARG A 52 -1.11 -21.33 17.44
C ARG A 52 -1.92 -20.40 16.56
N PHE A 53 -1.28 -19.47 15.87
CA PHE A 53 -1.96 -18.56 14.94
C PHE A 53 -2.56 -19.28 13.73
N GLY A 54 -1.92 -20.37 13.28
CA GLY A 54 -2.45 -21.21 12.21
C GLY A 54 -3.64 -22.10 12.61
N TRP A 55 -3.96 -22.17 13.91
CA TRP A 55 -5.03 -23.02 14.41
C TRP A 55 -6.41 -22.35 14.33
N GLY A 56 -6.46 -21.02 14.28
CA GLY A 56 -7.67 -20.22 14.14
C GLY A 56 -8.11 -20.02 12.70
N LEU A 57 -9.19 -19.28 12.53
CA LEU A 57 -9.63 -18.83 11.21
C LEU A 57 -8.71 -17.72 10.70
N THR A 58 -7.99 -17.99 9.63
CA THR A 58 -7.16 -16.98 8.93
C THR A 58 -7.90 -16.50 7.67
N VAL A 59 -8.13 -15.19 7.58
CA VAL A 59 -8.81 -14.55 6.46
C VAL A 59 -7.91 -13.48 5.87
N SER A 60 -7.75 -13.48 4.55
CA SER A 60 -7.10 -12.40 3.82
C SER A 60 -8.08 -11.25 3.61
N ILE A 61 -7.61 -10.02 3.81
CA ILE A 61 -8.33 -8.79 3.46
C ILE A 61 -7.64 -8.20 2.25
N ASP A 62 -8.24 -8.38 1.11
CA ASP A 62 -7.71 -7.86 -0.15
C ASP A 62 -7.99 -6.35 -0.29
N PRO A 63 -7.16 -5.62 -1.07
CA PRO A 63 -7.47 -4.23 -1.42
C PRO A 63 -8.86 -4.09 -2.02
N PRO A 64 -9.60 -3.03 -1.69
CA PRO A 64 -10.94 -2.82 -2.22
C PRO A 64 -10.92 -2.63 -3.74
N GLU A 65 -11.96 -3.11 -4.41
CA GLU A 65 -12.20 -2.83 -5.82
C GLU A 65 -12.47 -1.32 -6.04
N MET A 66 -12.47 -0.90 -7.32
CA MET A 66 -12.58 0.50 -7.72
C MET A 66 -13.86 1.15 -7.15
N GLU A 67 -15.01 0.52 -7.34
CA GLU A 67 -16.31 1.01 -6.89
C GLU A 67 -16.36 1.13 -5.36
N THR A 68 -15.82 0.14 -4.66
CA THR A 68 -15.71 0.17 -3.19
C THR A 68 -14.78 1.28 -2.72
N SER A 69 -13.66 1.50 -3.42
CA SER A 69 -12.72 2.59 -3.12
C SER A 69 -13.35 3.96 -3.28
N VAL A 70 -14.13 4.16 -4.34
CA VAL A 70 -14.89 5.40 -4.59
C VAL A 70 -15.92 5.61 -3.47
N ALA A 71 -16.70 4.58 -3.13
CA ALA A 71 -17.68 4.66 -2.05
C ALA A 71 -17.02 5.02 -0.70
N ILE A 72 -15.86 4.43 -0.39
CA ILE A 72 -15.09 4.77 0.82
C ILE A 72 -14.69 6.24 0.81
N LEU A 73 -14.19 6.77 -0.31
CA LEU A 73 -13.78 8.18 -0.40
C LEU A 73 -14.97 9.12 -0.22
N LEU A 74 -16.12 8.84 -0.84
CA LEU A 74 -17.34 9.66 -0.72
C LEU A 74 -17.82 9.70 0.72
N VAL A 75 -17.91 8.54 1.40
CA VAL A 75 -18.30 8.47 2.82
C VAL A 75 -17.32 9.24 3.71
N LYS A 76 -16.00 9.12 3.44
CA LYS A 76 -15.01 9.86 4.21
C LYS A 76 -15.04 11.36 3.97
N ALA A 77 -15.34 11.80 2.77
CA ALA A 77 -15.54 13.22 2.46
C ALA A 77 -16.80 13.77 3.18
N GLU A 78 -17.88 13.00 3.21
CA GLU A 78 -19.09 13.35 3.96
C GLU A 78 -18.83 13.51 5.46
N LEU A 79 -18.08 12.60 6.07
CA LEU A 79 -17.66 12.68 7.48
C LEU A 79 -16.84 13.94 7.78
N GLU A 80 -16.09 14.44 6.81
CA GLU A 80 -15.32 15.70 6.90
C GLU A 80 -16.18 16.94 6.50
N SER A 81 -17.49 16.76 6.26
CA SER A 81 -18.41 17.80 5.76
C SER A 81 -17.87 18.49 4.50
N PHE A 82 -17.36 17.68 3.57
CA PHE A 82 -16.78 18.13 2.31
C PHE A 82 -17.53 17.52 1.14
N ASP A 83 -18.04 18.38 0.25
CA ASP A 83 -18.74 17.97 -0.96
C ASP A 83 -17.69 17.56 -2.01
N LEU A 84 -17.47 16.25 -2.14
CA LEU A 84 -16.53 15.67 -3.10
C LEU A 84 -17.31 15.21 -4.34
N PRO A 85 -17.10 15.81 -5.52
CA PRO A 85 -17.69 15.32 -6.76
C PRO A 85 -17.27 13.89 -7.07
N GLU A 86 -18.18 13.09 -7.61
CA GLU A 86 -17.94 11.67 -7.89
C GLU A 86 -16.82 11.47 -8.92
N ASP A 87 -16.73 12.34 -9.94
CA ASP A 87 -15.67 12.32 -10.95
C ASP A 87 -14.27 12.55 -10.33
N VAL A 88 -14.19 13.41 -9.30
CA VAL A 88 -12.95 13.61 -8.53
C VAL A 88 -12.60 12.37 -7.72
N ALA A 89 -13.60 11.74 -7.08
CA ALA A 89 -13.38 10.48 -6.34
C ALA A 89 -12.90 9.37 -7.28
N PHE A 90 -13.50 9.22 -8.45
CA PHE A 90 -13.04 8.28 -9.47
C PHE A 90 -11.61 8.58 -9.93
N PHE A 91 -11.29 9.85 -10.21
CA PHE A 91 -9.94 10.25 -10.58
C PHE A 91 -8.89 9.86 -9.53
N ILE A 92 -9.19 10.07 -8.24
CA ILE A 92 -8.30 9.69 -7.15
C ILE A 92 -8.08 8.17 -7.15
N CYS A 93 -9.16 7.37 -7.18
CA CYS A 93 -9.10 5.91 -7.13
C CYS A 93 -8.45 5.29 -8.37
N GLU A 94 -8.61 5.88 -9.55
CA GLU A 94 -7.95 5.42 -10.77
C GLU A 94 -6.43 5.56 -10.69
N ASN A 95 -5.98 6.63 -10.09
CA ASN A 95 -4.56 6.96 -10.03
C ASN A 95 -3.85 6.48 -8.76
N ILE A 96 -4.58 6.21 -7.67
CA ILE A 96 -4.03 5.72 -6.39
C ILE A 96 -4.66 4.36 -6.07
N ARG A 97 -3.95 3.28 -6.40
CA ARG A 97 -4.43 1.89 -6.27
C ARG A 97 -3.77 1.11 -5.13
N SER A 98 -2.92 1.75 -4.35
CA SER A 98 -2.05 1.06 -3.41
C SER A 98 -2.76 0.58 -2.14
N ASN A 99 -3.45 1.47 -1.45
CA ASN A 99 -4.19 1.17 -0.21
C ASN A 99 -5.12 2.32 0.18
N VAL A 100 -6.07 2.03 1.08
CA VAL A 100 -7.06 3.00 1.57
C VAL A 100 -6.39 4.17 2.31
N ARG A 101 -5.27 3.96 3.00
CA ARG A 101 -4.56 5.06 3.71
C ARG A 101 -4.03 6.11 2.74
N GLU A 102 -3.53 5.69 1.59
CA GLU A 102 -3.08 6.64 0.55
C GLU A 102 -4.24 7.36 -0.11
N LEU A 103 -5.38 6.67 -0.33
CA LEU A 103 -6.62 7.30 -0.78
C LEU A 103 -7.07 8.39 0.20
N GLU A 104 -7.10 8.10 1.51
CA GLU A 104 -7.42 9.08 2.55
C GLU A 104 -6.42 10.24 2.58
N GLY A 105 -5.13 9.96 2.41
CA GLY A 105 -4.09 10.98 2.33
C GLY A 105 -4.32 11.94 1.17
N ALA A 106 -4.68 11.40 0.00
CA ALA A 106 -5.03 12.20 -1.18
C ALA A 106 -6.28 13.04 -0.96
N LEU A 107 -7.34 12.45 -0.39
CA LEU A 107 -8.57 13.17 -0.05
C LEU A 107 -8.29 14.35 0.90
N ARG A 108 -7.56 14.11 1.99
CA ARG A 108 -7.19 15.17 2.95
C ARG A 108 -6.41 16.30 2.29
N LYS A 109 -5.52 15.98 1.36
CA LYS A 109 -4.75 16.98 0.61
C LYS A 109 -5.67 17.85 -0.27
N ILE A 110 -6.65 17.24 -0.94
CA ILE A 110 -7.64 17.93 -1.75
C ILE A 110 -8.52 18.83 -0.86
N ILE A 111 -9.04 18.30 0.25
CA ILE A 111 -9.85 19.07 1.21
C ILE A 111 -9.07 20.29 1.72
N ALA A 112 -7.82 20.09 2.15
CA ALA A 112 -6.96 21.17 2.64
C ALA A 112 -6.73 22.24 1.57
N THR A 113 -6.41 21.82 0.34
CA THR A 113 -6.17 22.74 -0.78
C THR A 113 -7.44 23.51 -1.13
N SER A 114 -8.60 22.85 -1.25
CA SER A 114 -9.88 23.49 -1.53
C SER A 114 -10.26 24.53 -0.46
N ARG A 115 -10.14 24.16 0.82
CA ARG A 115 -10.41 25.08 1.94
C ARG A 115 -9.45 26.27 1.98
N PHE A 116 -8.17 26.06 1.65
CA PHE A 116 -7.16 27.11 1.66
C PHE A 116 -7.31 28.09 0.48
N THR A 117 -7.58 27.55 -0.72
CA THR A 117 -7.69 28.37 -1.95
C THR A 117 -9.08 28.92 -2.17
N GLY A 118 -10.11 28.38 -1.53
CA GLY A 118 -11.52 28.69 -1.79
C GLY A 118 -12.02 28.14 -3.14
N VAL A 119 -11.25 27.29 -3.81
CA VAL A 119 -11.60 26.70 -5.11
C VAL A 119 -12.39 25.41 -4.89
N SER A 120 -13.51 25.27 -5.57
CA SER A 120 -14.31 24.03 -5.55
C SER A 120 -13.51 22.85 -6.12
N PRO A 121 -13.68 21.63 -5.54
CA PRO A 121 -12.97 20.46 -6.02
C PRO A 121 -13.35 20.15 -7.47
N SER A 122 -12.33 19.89 -8.30
CA SER A 122 -12.47 19.48 -9.70
C SER A 122 -11.35 18.51 -10.04
N VAL A 123 -11.50 17.77 -11.14
CA VAL A 123 -10.46 16.82 -11.61
C VAL A 123 -9.16 17.55 -11.90
N ASP A 124 -9.19 18.77 -12.47
CA ASP A 124 -7.99 19.54 -12.75
C ASP A 124 -7.28 19.98 -11.46
N MET A 125 -8.03 20.49 -10.49
CA MET A 125 -7.51 20.84 -9.18
C MET A 125 -6.92 19.60 -8.46
N ALA A 126 -7.59 18.45 -8.54
CA ALA A 126 -7.10 17.20 -7.97
C ALA A 126 -5.80 16.74 -8.65
N ARG A 127 -5.71 16.85 -9.97
CA ARG A 127 -4.50 16.52 -10.75
C ARG A 127 -3.31 17.38 -10.33
N ASP A 128 -3.49 18.68 -10.22
CA ASP A 128 -2.44 19.61 -9.82
C ASP A 128 -2.01 19.36 -8.36
N CYS A 129 -2.99 19.18 -7.47
CA CYS A 129 -2.77 18.90 -6.07
C CYS A 129 -2.00 17.59 -5.84
N LEU A 130 -2.29 16.53 -6.61
CA LEU A 130 -1.72 15.20 -6.45
C LEU A 130 -0.51 14.93 -7.35
N LYS A 131 -0.06 15.90 -8.15
CA LYS A 131 1.02 15.74 -9.15
C LYS A 131 2.27 15.06 -8.59
N ASP A 132 2.69 15.43 -7.39
CA ASP A 132 3.89 14.85 -6.76
C ASP A 132 3.67 13.38 -6.42
N LEU A 133 2.49 13.04 -5.85
CA LEU A 133 2.11 11.65 -5.54
C LEU A 133 2.04 10.81 -6.81
N LEU A 134 1.40 11.33 -7.85
CA LEU A 134 1.27 10.65 -9.14
C LEU A 134 2.63 10.46 -9.84
N SER A 135 3.52 11.43 -9.72
CA SER A 135 4.88 11.33 -10.29
C SER A 135 5.73 10.27 -9.59
N LEU A 136 5.53 10.04 -8.29
CA LEU A 136 6.21 8.98 -7.54
C LEU A 136 5.68 7.61 -7.92
N GLN A 137 4.38 7.47 -8.13
CA GLN A 137 3.76 6.20 -8.54
C GLN A 137 4.06 5.84 -10.01
N SER A 138 4.14 6.83 -10.90
CA SER A 138 4.52 6.62 -12.29
C SER A 138 5.98 6.16 -12.46
N ARG A 139 6.81 6.30 -11.42
CA ARG A 139 8.15 5.72 -11.34
C ARG A 139 8.16 4.24 -10.95
N THR A 140 7.04 3.52 -11.11
CA THR A 140 7.08 2.05 -10.99
C THR A 140 8.13 1.50 -11.96
N LEU A 141 9.15 0.89 -11.36
CA LEU A 141 10.26 0.28 -12.10
C LEU A 141 9.73 -0.90 -12.93
N THR A 142 9.28 -0.60 -14.14
CA THR A 142 8.98 -1.64 -15.12
C THR A 142 10.26 -2.04 -15.82
N THR A 143 10.35 -3.29 -16.27
CA THR A 143 11.50 -3.75 -17.09
C THR A 143 11.74 -2.80 -18.27
N ALA A 144 10.66 -2.31 -18.89
CA ALA A 144 10.74 -1.36 -19.99
C ALA A 144 11.32 0.01 -19.57
N SER A 145 10.93 0.54 -18.39
CA SER A 145 11.47 1.81 -17.88
C SER A 145 12.96 1.68 -17.51
N ILE A 146 13.35 0.55 -16.89
CA ILE A 146 14.75 0.25 -16.58
C ILE A 146 15.57 0.18 -17.87
N GLN A 147 15.11 -0.56 -18.86
CA GLN A 147 15.78 -0.69 -20.16
C GLN A 147 15.94 0.66 -20.85
N LYS A 148 14.90 1.50 -20.82
CA LYS A 148 14.95 2.84 -21.38
C LYS A 148 15.97 3.71 -20.66
N THR A 149 15.97 3.76 -19.34
CA THR A 149 16.91 4.54 -18.53
C THR A 149 18.36 4.08 -18.76
N VAL A 150 18.60 2.75 -18.80
CA VAL A 150 19.92 2.19 -19.08
C VAL A 150 20.38 2.54 -20.50
N ALA A 151 19.50 2.42 -21.48
CA ALA A 151 19.82 2.77 -22.86
C ALA A 151 20.19 4.25 -23.01
N GLU A 152 19.43 5.15 -22.36
CA GLU A 152 19.71 6.59 -22.31
C GLU A 152 21.05 6.89 -21.62
N TYR A 153 21.31 6.27 -20.46
CA TYR A 153 22.58 6.47 -19.72
C TYR A 153 23.82 6.07 -20.52
N TYR A 154 23.75 4.95 -21.24
CA TYR A 154 24.85 4.46 -22.08
C TYR A 154 24.79 4.99 -23.53
N ASN A 155 23.80 5.84 -23.85
CA ASN A 155 23.58 6.39 -25.19
C ASN A 155 23.52 5.31 -26.30
N ILE A 156 22.77 4.23 -26.02
CA ILE A 156 22.51 3.11 -26.93
C ILE A 156 20.99 2.97 -27.14
N ARG A 157 20.59 2.19 -28.14
CA ARG A 157 19.16 1.90 -28.38
C ARG A 157 18.70 0.75 -27.47
N VAL A 158 17.43 0.78 -27.02
CA VAL A 158 16.84 -0.32 -26.26
C VAL A 158 16.95 -1.66 -27.00
N SER A 159 16.85 -1.64 -28.35
CA SER A 159 17.08 -2.82 -29.18
C SER A 159 18.49 -3.41 -29.08
N ASP A 160 19.48 -2.59 -28.75
CA ASP A 160 20.87 -3.05 -28.63
C ASP A 160 21.09 -3.82 -27.32
N LEU A 161 20.29 -3.55 -26.28
CA LEU A 161 20.30 -4.33 -25.02
C LEU A 161 19.88 -5.79 -25.22
N HIS A 162 19.02 -6.04 -26.22
CA HIS A 162 18.53 -7.39 -26.54
C HIS A 162 19.37 -8.06 -27.66
N SER A 163 20.30 -7.32 -28.27
CA SER A 163 21.06 -7.82 -29.41
C SER A 163 22.22 -8.71 -28.92
N LYS A 164 22.49 -9.79 -29.65
CA LYS A 164 23.69 -10.63 -29.45
C LYS A 164 24.97 -9.96 -30.01
N LYS A 165 24.88 -8.74 -30.51
CA LYS A 165 26.03 -8.02 -31.09
C LYS A 165 26.95 -7.52 -29.98
N ARG A 166 28.19 -7.99 -30.00
CA ARG A 166 29.29 -7.52 -29.13
C ARG A 166 30.04 -6.38 -29.81
N SER A 167 29.41 -5.20 -29.95
CA SER A 167 30.14 -4.01 -30.40
C SER A 167 30.89 -3.36 -29.23
N ARG A 168 32.00 -2.67 -29.50
CA ARG A 168 32.85 -2.01 -28.48
C ARG A 168 32.08 -0.97 -27.63
N SER A 169 30.97 -0.42 -28.16
CA SER A 169 30.09 0.52 -27.46
C SER A 169 29.15 -0.15 -26.46
N ILE A 170 28.95 -1.47 -26.54
CA ILE A 170 28.02 -2.24 -25.69
C ILE A 170 28.78 -3.07 -24.63
N THR A 171 30.07 -3.32 -24.84
CA THR A 171 30.92 -4.21 -24.01
C THR A 171 31.87 -3.48 -23.05
N ARG A 172 31.72 -2.17 -22.84
CA ARG A 172 32.53 -1.41 -21.89
C ARG A 172 31.86 -1.23 -20.56
#